data_268f7b21bd1c567e0333e34a0b12bb20
#
_entry.id   268f7b21bd1c567e0333e34a0b12bb20
#
_cell.length_a   1.000
_cell.length_b   1.000
_cell.length_c   1.000
_cell.angle_alpha   90.00
_cell.angle_beta   90.00
_cell.angle_gamma   90.00
#
_symmetry.space_group_name_H-M   'P 1'
#
loop_
_entity.id
_entity.type
_entity.pdbx_description
1 polymer ?
#
loop_
_entity_poly.entity_id
_entity_poly.type
_entity_poly.pdbx_seq_one_letter_code
_entity_poly.pdbx_strand_id
1 'polypeptide(L)'
;MINPKKALVYGIIGISLVVMAVTIPTLIRSPSNNSLAIQSSLRSVVSSNNPSIEQFKNQFCGLNSIPNSNNYVTEYRLPHTCEMPLGIAVDNQDGKVWHVSTKQGVLGDYNLIIKKFDKEIIIPVWNVRKYPMDFSNAWSVKVKGNSIWFTDEKQNMIWRYSKALGFDMYKIPERSSAFGTISPVSLDFDSKGNVYFVGIHSPVLWFGNVTQMKNNTSDGIRKIPMPVGSFKDIDPKQISTGSLAVDNKRNVIWISVSAFASEGEILRYNITSRTFDTFVLPEQLSLPVGLAVDNNGNLWATDHGTSIFYTLDTKSHNITMFATSNASPKIYGLNESSSLPEDAYTLPYWIEKGADDGSIWFNEHQGNKIARFDPVSNTLYEYWIPTQNRLWGDCPPSSKTCGIANVLQFSNGENGQMWFTELSENKIGSIAPSTYYNNSTTSAYFNNNHNGSHQLPFSVSVSHPELTIKRGQSVEIKVNISSGTSLRSDINMVSSGTFTPTGGLGNSTGSFSEQSFSLKPMHTKEVSFIFTPSTDLGSGEYTLMLGAQNDAIAIMKAVNVHILD
;
A
#
# COMPACT_ATOMS: atom_id res chain seq x y z
N MET A 1 3.63 27.38 15.23
CA MET A 1 3.33 26.55 16.42
C MET A 1 2.62 25.31 15.89
N ILE A 2 3.28 24.17 15.95
CA ILE A 2 2.79 22.88 15.42
C ILE A 2 1.62 22.42 16.30
N ASN A 3 0.52 22.04 15.68
CA ASN A 3 -0.65 21.50 16.40
C ASN A 3 -0.27 20.17 17.07
N PRO A 4 -0.32 20.05 18.41
CA PRO A 4 0.12 18.85 19.12
C PRO A 4 -0.67 17.58 18.76
N LYS A 5 -1.86 17.70 18.17
CA LYS A 5 -2.62 16.56 17.64
C LYS A 5 -1.99 15.97 16.36
N LYS A 6 -1.40 16.80 15.47
CA LYS A 6 -0.64 16.31 14.31
C LYS A 6 0.59 15.53 14.75
N ALA A 7 1.31 15.98 15.77
CA ALA A 7 2.47 15.29 16.32
C ALA A 7 2.13 13.88 16.87
N LEU A 8 0.93 13.70 17.40
CA LEU A 8 0.48 12.41 17.94
C LEU A 8 0.15 11.41 16.83
N VAL A 9 -0.51 11.84 15.76
CA VAL A 9 -0.88 10.99 14.61
C VAL A 9 0.38 10.53 13.84
N TYR A 10 1.30 11.44 13.56
CA TYR A 10 2.55 11.09 12.84
C TYR A 10 3.51 10.25 13.70
N GLY A 11 3.57 10.48 15.01
CA GLY A 11 4.36 9.65 15.93
C GLY A 11 3.84 8.23 16.05
N ILE A 12 2.54 8.04 15.99
CA ILE A 12 1.91 6.70 15.99
C ILE A 12 2.11 6.03 14.63
N ILE A 13 2.03 6.74 13.51
CA ILE A 13 2.15 6.17 12.16
C ILE A 13 3.61 5.81 11.84
N GLY A 14 4.58 6.66 12.15
CA GLY A 14 6.00 6.34 11.93
C GLY A 14 6.50 5.20 12.81
N ILE A 15 5.97 5.08 14.02
CA ILE A 15 6.22 3.97 14.95
C ILE A 15 5.38 2.74 14.57
N SER A 16 4.20 2.92 14.00
CA SER A 16 3.29 1.83 13.61
C SER A 16 3.83 0.96 12.47
N LEU A 17 4.62 1.50 11.55
CA LEU A 17 5.26 0.70 10.49
C LEU A 17 6.25 -0.34 11.05
N VAL A 18 6.87 -0.06 12.20
CA VAL A 18 7.84 -0.96 12.84
C VAL A 18 7.25 -1.65 14.08
N VAL A 19 6.31 -1.01 14.77
CA VAL A 19 5.82 -1.44 16.09
C VAL A 19 4.52 -2.23 16.01
N MET A 20 3.66 -2.04 14.99
CA MET A 20 2.47 -2.88 14.85
C MET A 20 2.76 -4.35 14.56
N ALA A 21 3.97 -4.68 14.14
CA ALA A 21 4.35 -6.08 13.99
C ALA A 21 4.88 -6.72 15.29
N VAL A 22 5.36 -5.94 16.30
CA VAL A 22 6.18 -6.54 17.36
C VAL A 22 5.99 -6.00 18.78
N THR A 23 5.61 -4.75 19.01
CA THR A 23 5.66 -4.20 20.37
C THR A 23 4.48 -3.26 20.71
N ILE A 24 3.48 -3.78 21.32
CA ILE A 24 2.69 -3.09 22.32
C ILE A 24 3.03 -3.80 23.65
N PRO A 25 3.72 -3.23 24.62
CA PRO A 25 3.24 -2.18 25.50
C PRO A 25 4.28 -1.29 26.20
N THR A 26 5.32 -0.78 25.58
CA THR A 26 6.38 -0.13 26.36
C THR A 26 6.67 1.34 26.08
N LEU A 27 5.91 2.04 25.22
CA LEU A 27 6.20 3.44 24.91
C LEU A 27 4.94 4.35 24.88
N ILE A 28 4.23 4.45 26.01
CA ILE A 28 3.43 5.62 26.29
C ILE A 28 3.88 6.20 27.62
N ARG A 29 4.79 7.15 27.58
CA ARG A 29 5.06 8.06 28.70
C ARG A 29 5.13 9.49 28.19
N SER A 30 4.04 10.21 28.34
CA SER A 30 4.06 11.64 28.68
C SER A 30 2.73 12.01 29.32
N PRO A 31 2.71 12.96 30.28
CA PRO A 31 1.68 13.01 31.29
C PRO A 31 0.56 13.96 30.92
N SER A 32 -0.64 13.44 30.73
CA SER A 32 -1.87 14.19 30.93
C SER A 32 -2.86 13.33 31.72
N ASN A 33 -3.55 13.96 32.65
CA ASN A 33 -4.32 13.35 33.76
C ASN A 33 -5.51 12.45 33.40
N ASN A 34 -5.66 12.03 32.12
CA ASN A 34 -6.71 11.10 31.70
C ASN A 34 -6.20 9.67 31.44
N SER A 35 -4.93 9.39 31.74
CA SER A 35 -4.32 8.07 31.47
C SER A 35 -4.58 6.99 32.53
N LEU A 36 -5.17 7.36 33.69
CA LEU A 36 -5.37 6.43 34.79
C LEU A 36 -6.44 5.36 34.52
N ALA A 37 -7.45 5.68 33.73
CA ALA A 37 -8.51 4.72 33.40
C ALA A 37 -8.06 3.66 32.38
N ILE A 38 -7.21 4.05 31.42
CA ILE A 38 -6.64 3.13 30.41
C ILE A 38 -5.54 2.27 31.03
N GLN A 39 -4.73 2.83 31.94
CA GLN A 39 -3.72 2.06 32.67
C GLN A 39 -4.33 1.05 33.64
N SER A 40 -5.48 1.30 34.22
CA SER A 40 -6.16 0.34 35.08
C SER A 40 -6.72 -0.85 34.30
N SER A 41 -7.26 -0.63 33.09
CA SER A 41 -7.75 -1.71 32.24
C SER A 41 -6.59 -2.56 31.67
N LEU A 42 -5.46 -1.97 31.32
CA LEU A 42 -4.26 -2.69 30.89
C LEU A 42 -3.56 -3.44 32.04
N ARG A 43 -3.54 -2.86 33.26
CA ARG A 43 -2.99 -3.56 34.43
C ARG A 43 -3.82 -4.76 34.87
N SER A 44 -5.13 -4.74 34.70
CA SER A 44 -6.00 -5.88 35.03
C SER A 44 -5.81 -7.05 34.04
N VAL A 45 -5.37 -6.79 32.82
CA VAL A 45 -5.05 -7.83 31.82
C VAL A 45 -3.63 -8.39 32.01
N VAL A 46 -2.71 -7.60 32.58
CA VAL A 46 -1.29 -8.02 32.77
C VAL A 46 -1.04 -8.68 34.11
N SER A 47 -1.97 -8.60 35.08
CA SER A 47 -1.67 -8.93 36.48
C SER A 47 -1.98 -10.37 36.91
N SER A 48 -2.42 -11.29 36.04
CA SER A 48 -2.70 -12.64 36.57
C SER A 48 -2.49 -13.85 35.66
N ASN A 49 -1.96 -13.76 34.47
CA ASN A 49 -1.47 -14.94 33.76
C ASN A 49 -0.62 -14.46 32.58
N ASN A 50 0.64 -14.85 32.49
CA ASN A 50 1.34 -14.81 31.22
C ASN A 50 0.46 -15.54 30.20
N PRO A 51 -0.08 -14.84 29.18
CA PRO A 51 -0.89 -15.53 28.18
C PRO A 51 -0.04 -16.65 27.61
N SER A 52 -0.60 -17.85 27.50
CA SER A 52 0.12 -18.93 26.86
C SER A 52 0.56 -18.48 25.47
N ILE A 53 1.68 -19.01 24.98
CA ILE A 53 2.18 -18.71 23.64
C ILE A 53 1.08 -18.87 22.59
N GLU A 54 0.18 -19.81 22.80
CA GLU A 54 -0.99 -20.09 21.98
C GLU A 54 -2.02 -18.95 22.02
N GLN A 55 -2.29 -18.40 23.20
CA GLN A 55 -3.20 -17.25 23.34
C GLN A 55 -2.62 -16.00 22.69
N PHE A 56 -1.31 -15.75 22.81
CA PHE A 56 -0.63 -14.66 22.16
C PHE A 56 -0.64 -14.83 20.62
N LYS A 57 -0.37 -16.03 20.12
CA LYS A 57 -0.48 -16.34 18.68
C LYS A 57 -1.88 -16.04 18.16
N ASN A 58 -2.92 -16.48 18.88
CA ASN A 58 -4.32 -16.30 18.46
C ASN A 58 -4.78 -14.84 18.53
N GLN A 59 -4.22 -14.04 19.43
CA GLN A 59 -4.57 -12.64 19.55
C GLN A 59 -4.17 -11.80 18.31
N PHE A 60 -3.05 -12.13 17.67
CA PHE A 60 -2.51 -11.37 16.53
C PHE A 60 -2.73 -12.04 15.18
N CYS A 61 -3.11 -13.29 15.16
CA CYS A 61 -3.28 -14.05 13.94
C CYS A 61 -4.72 -14.36 13.68
N GLY A 62 -5.51 -13.48 13.24
CA GLY A 62 -6.91 -13.66 12.87
C GLY A 62 -7.56 -15.01 13.23
N LEU A 63 -8.77 -15.01 13.58
CA LEU A 63 -9.49 -16.21 13.95
C LEU A 63 -9.67 -17.10 12.70
N ASN A 64 -8.66 -17.88 12.30
CA ASN A 64 -8.83 -18.95 11.30
C ASN A 64 -9.92 -18.66 10.26
N SER A 65 -9.97 -17.43 9.76
CA SER A 65 -11.08 -17.01 8.91
C SER A 65 -11.08 -17.84 7.63
N ILE A 66 -12.25 -18.33 7.29
CA ILE A 66 -12.47 -19.03 6.01
C ILE A 66 -12.17 -18.01 4.90
N PRO A 67 -11.46 -18.41 3.82
CA PRO A 67 -11.30 -17.56 2.66
C PRO A 67 -12.66 -17.04 2.19
N ASN A 68 -12.77 -15.73 2.08
CA ASN A 68 -13.97 -15.07 1.60
C ASN A 68 -13.64 -14.39 0.28
N SER A 69 -14.16 -14.89 -0.83
CA SER A 69 -13.88 -14.35 -2.16
C SER A 69 -15.07 -13.58 -2.68
N ASN A 70 -14.80 -12.53 -3.46
CA ASN A 70 -15.83 -11.82 -4.23
C ASN A 70 -15.55 -11.98 -5.74
N ASN A 71 -16.23 -11.20 -6.57
CA ASN A 71 -16.09 -11.29 -8.02
C ASN A 71 -14.70 -10.91 -8.56
N TYR A 72 -13.86 -10.23 -7.77
CA TYR A 72 -12.56 -9.71 -8.20
C TYR A 72 -11.41 -10.27 -7.39
N VAL A 73 -11.64 -10.50 -6.11
CA VAL A 73 -10.64 -10.93 -5.14
C VAL A 73 -10.89 -12.39 -4.79
N THR A 74 -9.85 -13.21 -4.91
CA THR A 74 -9.84 -14.60 -4.45
C THR A 74 -8.82 -14.75 -3.34
N GLU A 75 -9.25 -15.24 -2.17
CA GLU A 75 -8.40 -15.48 -1.02
C GLU A 75 -8.01 -16.96 -0.93
N TYR A 76 -6.77 -17.22 -0.52
CA TYR A 76 -6.22 -18.55 -0.31
C TYR A 76 -5.64 -18.65 1.09
N ARG A 77 -6.19 -19.58 1.89
CA ARG A 77 -5.72 -19.81 3.25
C ARG A 77 -4.36 -20.51 3.25
N LEU A 78 -3.42 -19.99 4.02
CA LEU A 78 -2.14 -20.63 4.25
C LEU A 78 -2.27 -21.97 5.00
N PRO A 79 -1.32 -22.90 4.83
CA PRO A 79 -1.41 -24.26 5.40
C PRO A 79 -1.50 -24.29 6.93
N HIS A 80 -0.78 -23.39 7.60
CA HIS A 80 -0.75 -23.35 9.06
C HIS A 80 -1.51 -22.14 9.61
N THR A 81 -1.84 -22.19 10.87
CA THR A 81 -2.43 -21.06 11.58
C THR A 81 -1.33 -20.06 11.96
N CYS A 82 -1.66 -18.80 11.96
CA CYS A 82 -0.75 -17.74 12.44
C CYS A 82 0.59 -17.66 11.71
N GLU A 83 0.57 -17.70 10.40
CA GLU A 83 1.78 -17.55 9.60
C GLU A 83 2.23 -16.09 9.47
N MET A 84 1.29 -15.14 9.45
CA MET A 84 1.52 -13.71 9.22
C MET A 84 2.38 -13.50 7.96
N PRO A 85 1.85 -13.75 6.75
CA PRO A 85 2.58 -13.56 5.52
C PRO A 85 2.82 -12.08 5.29
N LEU A 86 4.05 -11.67 4.95
CA LEU A 86 4.38 -10.28 4.71
C LEU A 86 4.87 -10.06 3.29
N GLY A 87 6.09 -10.44 2.96
CA GLY A 87 6.62 -10.28 1.62
C GLY A 87 6.08 -11.35 0.66
N ILE A 88 5.83 -10.95 -0.59
CA ILE A 88 5.29 -11.81 -1.65
C ILE A 88 5.96 -11.50 -2.99
N ALA A 89 6.18 -12.51 -3.81
CA ALA A 89 6.67 -12.34 -5.19
C ALA A 89 6.15 -13.45 -6.10
N VAL A 90 5.80 -13.11 -7.33
CA VAL A 90 5.38 -14.07 -8.34
C VAL A 90 6.56 -14.46 -9.22
N ASP A 91 6.78 -15.75 -9.36
CA ASP A 91 7.72 -16.36 -10.30
C ASP A 91 6.93 -16.90 -11.50
N ASN A 92 6.77 -16.06 -12.51
CA ASN A 92 6.03 -16.41 -13.72
C ASN A 92 6.72 -17.53 -14.53
N GLN A 93 8.04 -17.70 -14.39
CA GLN A 93 8.77 -18.75 -15.11
C GLN A 93 8.45 -20.14 -14.55
N ASP A 94 8.31 -20.24 -13.23
CA ASP A 94 8.02 -21.50 -12.56
C ASP A 94 6.53 -21.66 -12.19
N GLY A 95 5.69 -20.66 -12.48
CA GLY A 95 4.27 -20.67 -12.11
C GLY A 95 4.06 -20.74 -10.60
N LYS A 96 4.79 -19.94 -9.82
CA LYS A 96 4.75 -19.96 -8.35
C LYS A 96 4.59 -18.58 -7.73
N VAL A 97 3.84 -18.53 -6.65
CA VAL A 97 3.73 -17.35 -5.79
C VAL A 97 4.48 -17.63 -4.50
N TRP A 98 5.61 -16.97 -4.33
CA TRP A 98 6.46 -17.09 -3.14
C TRP A 98 6.04 -16.09 -2.07
N HIS A 99 5.99 -16.53 -0.81
CA HIS A 99 5.70 -15.67 0.34
C HIS A 99 6.59 -16.03 1.52
N VAL A 100 6.79 -15.08 2.43
CA VAL A 100 7.49 -15.34 3.69
C VAL A 100 6.48 -15.32 4.82
N SER A 101 6.36 -16.46 5.49
CA SER A 101 5.56 -16.65 6.70
C SER A 101 6.35 -16.21 7.92
N THR A 102 6.11 -14.98 8.37
CA THR A 102 6.89 -14.30 9.42
C THR A 102 6.95 -15.11 10.72
N LYS A 103 5.80 -15.61 11.20
CA LYS A 103 5.72 -16.32 12.48
C LYS A 103 5.95 -17.83 12.40
N GLN A 104 6.11 -18.40 11.22
CA GLN A 104 6.54 -19.77 11.05
C GLN A 104 8.01 -19.88 10.64
N GLY A 105 8.62 -18.77 10.21
CA GLY A 105 10.00 -18.75 9.72
C GLY A 105 10.17 -19.58 8.46
N VAL A 106 9.26 -19.45 7.53
CA VAL A 106 9.15 -20.26 6.31
C VAL A 106 9.11 -19.37 5.09
N LEU A 107 9.87 -19.76 4.06
CA LEU A 107 9.66 -19.36 2.69
C LEU A 107 8.74 -20.41 2.05
N GLY A 108 7.49 -20.03 1.79
CA GLY A 108 6.48 -20.91 1.20
C GLY A 108 6.15 -20.56 -0.23
N ASP A 109 5.62 -21.51 -0.99
CA ASP A 109 5.10 -21.25 -2.32
C ASP A 109 3.68 -21.78 -2.54
N TYR A 110 2.92 -21.05 -3.35
CA TYR A 110 1.66 -21.50 -3.93
C TYR A 110 1.87 -21.77 -5.41
N ASN A 111 1.60 -22.99 -5.84
CA ASN A 111 1.77 -23.43 -7.22
C ASN A 111 0.51 -23.10 -8.04
N LEU A 112 0.67 -22.24 -9.05
CA LEU A 112 -0.42 -21.75 -9.90
C LEU A 112 -1.02 -22.81 -10.80
N ILE A 113 -0.26 -23.85 -11.15
CA ILE A 113 -0.69 -24.93 -12.06
C ILE A 113 -1.62 -25.89 -11.33
N ILE A 114 -1.18 -26.40 -10.18
CA ILE A 114 -1.95 -27.35 -9.38
C ILE A 114 -2.88 -26.68 -8.36
N LYS A 115 -2.81 -25.34 -8.25
CA LYS A 115 -3.61 -24.49 -7.36
C LYS A 115 -3.56 -24.92 -5.89
N LYS A 116 -2.35 -25.19 -5.40
CA LYS A 116 -2.09 -25.64 -4.01
C LYS A 116 -0.78 -25.07 -3.49
N PHE A 117 -0.70 -24.92 -2.17
CA PHE A 117 0.58 -24.73 -1.50
C PHE A 117 1.42 -26.00 -1.68
N ASP A 118 2.67 -25.85 -2.09
CA ASP A 118 3.53 -26.95 -2.53
C ASP A 118 4.71 -27.12 -1.60
N LYS A 119 5.46 -26.07 -1.31
CA LYS A 119 6.69 -26.14 -0.53
C LYS A 119 6.68 -25.19 0.64
N GLU A 120 7.30 -25.65 1.72
CA GLU A 120 7.64 -24.88 2.91
C GLU A 120 9.10 -25.12 3.23
N ILE A 121 9.89 -24.06 3.14
CA ILE A 121 11.34 -24.12 3.32
C ILE A 121 11.69 -23.30 4.55
N ILE A 122 12.24 -23.97 5.58
CA ILE A 122 12.62 -23.32 6.84
C ILE A 122 13.75 -22.34 6.57
N ILE A 123 13.55 -21.07 6.94
CA ILE A 123 14.56 -20.03 6.88
C ILE A 123 15.58 -20.30 8.01
N PRO A 124 16.86 -20.48 7.68
CA PRO A 124 17.88 -20.70 8.71
C PRO A 124 17.96 -19.52 9.69
N VAL A 125 18.40 -19.79 10.91
CA VAL A 125 18.55 -18.85 12.03
C VAL A 125 17.27 -18.16 12.52
N TRP A 126 16.14 -18.37 11.89
CA TRP A 126 14.85 -17.92 12.42
C TRP A 126 14.33 -18.97 13.42
N ASN A 127 14.59 -18.75 14.71
CA ASN A 127 14.27 -19.71 15.77
C ASN A 127 12.82 -19.62 16.26
N VAL A 128 11.93 -19.08 15.48
CA VAL A 128 10.54 -18.80 15.84
C VAL A 128 9.74 -20.05 16.28
N ARG A 129 10.07 -21.23 15.76
CA ARG A 129 9.45 -22.50 16.19
C ARG A 129 9.81 -22.87 17.64
N LYS A 130 11.03 -22.53 18.08
CA LYS A 130 11.48 -22.75 19.46
C LYS A 130 11.14 -21.57 20.36
N TYR A 131 11.26 -20.36 19.82
CA TYR A 131 11.01 -19.10 20.51
C TYR A 131 10.03 -18.27 19.69
N PRO A 132 8.71 -18.37 19.90
CA PRO A 132 7.69 -17.73 19.05
C PRO A 132 7.78 -16.21 18.92
N MET A 133 8.47 -15.56 19.86
CA MET A 133 8.75 -14.11 19.78
C MET A 133 10.04 -13.79 19.00
N ASP A 134 10.77 -14.81 18.54
CA ASP A 134 12.02 -14.66 17.79
C ASP A 134 11.76 -14.67 16.27
N PHE A 135 10.71 -13.98 15.84
CA PHE A 135 10.38 -13.80 14.42
C PHE A 135 11.03 -12.54 13.85
N SER A 136 11.08 -12.47 12.54
CA SER A 136 11.56 -11.31 11.79
C SER A 136 10.56 -10.96 10.67
N ASN A 137 10.61 -9.71 10.21
CA ASN A 137 9.81 -9.26 9.07
C ASN A 137 10.63 -9.32 7.79
N ALA A 138 10.07 -9.96 6.75
CA ALA A 138 10.57 -9.92 5.38
C ALA A 138 9.67 -8.98 4.58
N TRP A 139 10.01 -7.69 4.57
CA TRP A 139 9.20 -6.65 3.94
C TRP A 139 9.20 -6.75 2.41
N SER A 140 10.34 -7.01 1.80
CA SER A 140 10.47 -7.11 0.36
C SER A 140 10.88 -8.51 -0.03
N VAL A 141 10.15 -9.10 -0.98
CA VAL A 141 10.49 -10.35 -1.66
C VAL A 141 10.52 -10.08 -3.15
N LYS A 142 11.56 -10.51 -3.84
CA LYS A 142 11.71 -10.35 -5.30
C LYS A 142 12.25 -11.63 -5.92
N VAL A 143 11.75 -11.97 -7.10
CA VAL A 143 12.31 -13.03 -7.94
C VAL A 143 13.34 -12.44 -8.89
N LYS A 144 14.54 -13.01 -8.92
CA LYS A 144 15.59 -12.66 -9.88
C LYS A 144 16.25 -13.90 -10.46
N GLY A 145 15.95 -14.19 -11.72
CA GLY A 145 16.34 -15.48 -12.33
C GLY A 145 15.79 -16.65 -11.52
N ASN A 146 16.60 -17.64 -11.24
CA ASN A 146 16.20 -18.83 -10.46
C ASN A 146 16.31 -18.63 -8.93
N SER A 147 16.30 -17.41 -8.46
CA SER A 147 16.49 -17.11 -7.02
C SER A 147 15.41 -16.20 -6.48
N ILE A 148 15.05 -16.46 -5.23
CA ILE A 148 14.15 -15.63 -4.44
C ILE A 148 15.00 -14.81 -3.47
N TRP A 149 14.85 -13.50 -3.49
CA TRP A 149 15.57 -12.58 -2.62
C TRP A 149 14.61 -11.92 -1.66
N PHE A 150 15.02 -11.74 -0.40
CA PHE A 150 14.18 -11.04 0.57
C PHE A 150 15.00 -10.34 1.66
N THR A 151 14.38 -9.33 2.26
CA THR A 151 14.91 -8.57 3.39
C THR A 151 14.61 -9.29 4.69
N ASP A 152 15.50 -9.14 5.69
CA ASP A 152 15.32 -9.66 7.04
C ASP A 152 15.60 -8.54 8.05
N GLU A 153 14.54 -8.00 8.61
CA GLU A 153 14.58 -6.83 9.48
C GLU A 153 15.39 -7.09 10.75
N LYS A 154 15.02 -8.13 11.50
CA LYS A 154 15.59 -8.40 12.83
C LYS A 154 17.06 -8.88 12.76
N GLN A 155 17.37 -9.73 11.78
CA GLN A 155 18.71 -10.24 11.61
C GLN A 155 19.63 -9.25 10.90
N ASN A 156 19.08 -8.17 10.33
CA ASN A 156 19.80 -7.16 9.56
C ASN A 156 20.55 -7.76 8.38
N MET A 157 19.83 -8.50 7.55
CA MET A 157 20.38 -9.29 6.46
C MET A 157 19.55 -9.15 5.18
N ILE A 158 20.18 -9.49 4.06
CA ILE A 158 19.53 -9.82 2.80
C ILE A 158 19.70 -11.31 2.56
N TRP A 159 18.63 -11.98 2.19
CA TRP A 159 18.63 -13.41 1.87
C TRP A 159 18.51 -13.65 0.37
N ARG A 160 19.15 -14.72 -0.09
CA ARG A 160 18.91 -15.32 -1.40
C ARG A 160 18.61 -16.80 -1.21
N TYR A 161 17.49 -17.26 -1.68
CA TYR A 161 17.18 -18.68 -1.81
C TYR A 161 17.35 -19.09 -3.27
N SER A 162 18.19 -20.07 -3.53
CA SER A 162 18.33 -20.75 -4.82
C SER A 162 17.76 -22.15 -4.71
N LYS A 163 16.91 -22.54 -5.67
CA LYS A 163 16.32 -23.89 -5.70
C LYS A 163 17.37 -25.01 -5.72
N ALA A 164 18.54 -24.73 -6.31
CA ALA A 164 19.63 -25.70 -6.44
C ALA A 164 20.60 -25.72 -5.26
N LEU A 165 20.84 -24.55 -4.62
CA LEU A 165 21.92 -24.37 -3.65
C LEU A 165 21.42 -24.10 -2.20
N GLY A 166 20.13 -23.85 -2.03
CA GLY A 166 19.56 -23.46 -0.74
C GLY A 166 19.75 -21.97 -0.45
N PHE A 167 19.86 -21.62 0.84
CA PHE A 167 19.98 -20.26 1.30
C PHE A 167 21.40 -19.74 1.37
N ASP A 168 21.59 -18.51 0.86
CA ASP A 168 22.70 -17.64 1.19
C ASP A 168 22.18 -16.47 2.02
N MET A 169 22.93 -16.04 3.03
CA MET A 169 22.64 -14.87 3.84
C MET A 169 23.77 -13.85 3.73
N TYR A 170 23.41 -12.59 3.56
CA TYR A 170 24.35 -11.49 3.38
C TYR A 170 24.16 -10.48 4.50
N LYS A 171 25.19 -10.31 5.34
CA LYS A 171 25.15 -9.42 6.50
C LYS A 171 25.29 -7.98 6.06
N ILE A 172 24.41 -7.12 6.56
CA ILE A 172 24.54 -5.67 6.36
C ILE A 172 25.60 -5.18 7.37
N PRO A 173 26.66 -4.48 6.90
CA PRO A 173 27.83 -4.16 7.75
C PRO A 173 27.55 -3.13 8.83
N GLU A 174 26.45 -2.36 8.73
CA GLU A 174 26.07 -1.31 9.66
C GLU A 174 24.77 -1.66 10.39
N ARG A 175 24.67 -1.23 11.65
CA ARG A 175 23.47 -1.34 12.47
C ARG A 175 23.12 0.03 13.03
N SER A 176 21.83 0.36 13.08
CA SER A 176 21.38 1.53 13.81
C SER A 176 21.68 1.38 15.30
N SER A 177 22.33 2.39 15.90
CA SER A 177 22.59 2.40 17.34
C SER A 177 21.31 2.46 18.18
N ALA A 178 20.21 2.98 17.61
CA ALA A 178 18.92 3.12 18.32
C ALA A 178 18.09 1.82 18.29
N PHE A 179 18.13 1.07 17.16
CA PHE A 179 17.23 -0.06 16.90
C PHE A 179 17.95 -1.40 16.74
N GLY A 180 19.28 -1.42 16.75
CA GLY A 180 20.09 -2.63 16.55
C GLY A 180 20.09 -3.19 15.13
N THR A 181 19.31 -2.60 14.22
CA THR A 181 19.20 -2.96 12.80
C THR A 181 18.88 -1.70 12.00
N ILE A 182 19.21 -1.69 10.70
CA ILE A 182 18.71 -0.64 9.79
C ILE A 182 17.28 -0.91 9.37
N SER A 183 16.68 -2.03 9.75
CA SER A 183 15.35 -2.50 9.28
C SER A 183 15.25 -2.51 7.76
N PRO A 184 15.98 -3.39 7.05
CA PRO A 184 15.92 -3.43 5.59
C PRO A 184 14.50 -3.71 5.12
N VAL A 185 13.95 -2.78 4.31
CA VAL A 185 12.53 -2.75 3.96
C VAL A 185 12.26 -2.97 2.49
N SER A 186 13.13 -2.51 1.61
CA SER A 186 12.94 -2.58 0.17
C SER A 186 14.22 -2.95 -0.54
N LEU A 187 14.14 -3.83 -1.54
CA LEU A 187 15.25 -4.21 -2.41
C LEU A 187 14.79 -4.30 -3.86
N ASP A 188 15.71 -3.99 -4.79
CA ASP A 188 15.49 -4.15 -6.23
C ASP A 188 16.84 -4.31 -6.95
N PHE A 189 16.81 -4.60 -8.26
CA PHE A 189 17.98 -4.96 -9.05
C PHE A 189 18.22 -4.04 -10.23
N ASP A 190 19.49 -3.71 -10.46
CA ASP A 190 19.88 -3.05 -11.70
C ASP A 190 19.92 -4.06 -12.90
N SER A 191 20.13 -3.51 -14.11
CA SER A 191 20.21 -4.31 -15.33
C SER A 191 21.38 -5.30 -15.35
N LYS A 192 22.40 -5.09 -14.51
CA LYS A 192 23.56 -5.97 -14.35
C LYS A 192 23.32 -7.05 -13.30
N GLY A 193 22.17 -7.03 -12.63
CA GLY A 193 21.81 -7.97 -11.58
C GLY A 193 22.37 -7.64 -10.20
N ASN A 194 23.00 -6.47 -10.01
CA ASN A 194 23.37 -6.03 -8.66
C ASN A 194 22.13 -5.66 -7.86
N VAL A 195 22.16 -5.90 -6.55
CA VAL A 195 21.06 -5.58 -5.64
C VAL A 195 21.27 -4.21 -5.00
N TYR A 196 20.21 -3.41 -4.98
CA TYR A 196 20.13 -2.19 -4.18
C TYR A 196 19.05 -2.35 -3.12
N PHE A 197 19.28 -1.79 -1.94
CA PHE A 197 18.30 -1.88 -0.86
C PHE A 197 18.42 -0.68 0.09
N VAL A 198 17.33 -0.42 0.82
CA VAL A 198 17.22 0.62 1.84
C VAL A 198 16.67 0.04 3.13
N GLY A 199 16.93 0.71 4.22
CA GLY A 199 16.38 0.35 5.53
C GLY A 199 15.72 1.55 6.20
N ILE A 200 14.59 1.34 6.88
CA ILE A 200 13.76 2.38 7.49
C ILE A 200 14.59 3.30 8.40
N HIS A 201 15.53 2.75 9.15
CA HIS A 201 16.30 3.51 10.15
C HIS A 201 17.69 3.91 9.67
N SER A 202 17.84 4.19 8.37
CA SER A 202 19.15 4.53 7.81
C SER A 202 19.01 5.37 6.54
N PRO A 203 19.50 6.63 6.53
CA PRO A 203 19.55 7.46 5.32
C PRO A 203 20.71 7.03 4.41
N VAL A 204 20.75 5.76 4.04
CA VAL A 204 21.80 5.14 3.23
C VAL A 204 21.16 4.27 2.15
N LEU A 205 21.58 4.50 0.90
CA LEU A 205 21.36 3.53 -0.16
C LEU A 205 22.44 2.46 -0.10
N TRP A 206 22.06 1.22 0.01
CA TRP A 206 22.97 0.08 0.03
C TRP A 206 23.08 -0.54 -1.35
N PHE A 207 24.28 -0.95 -1.70
CA PHE A 207 24.62 -1.63 -2.95
C PHE A 207 25.30 -2.96 -2.65
N GLY A 208 24.80 -4.04 -3.26
CA GLY A 208 25.42 -5.37 -3.23
C GLY A 208 25.86 -5.80 -4.63
N ASN A 209 27.16 -6.00 -4.82
CA ASN A 209 27.67 -6.62 -6.03
C ASN A 209 27.49 -8.14 -5.91
N VAL A 210 26.47 -8.68 -6.59
CA VAL A 210 26.06 -10.09 -6.43
C VAL A 210 27.18 -11.08 -6.77
N THR A 211 28.10 -10.74 -7.68
CA THR A 211 29.25 -11.61 -8.00
C THR A 211 30.34 -11.61 -6.93
N GLN A 212 30.36 -10.61 -6.04
CA GLN A 212 31.33 -10.47 -4.94
C GLN A 212 30.74 -10.81 -3.58
N MET A 213 29.42 -10.88 -3.48
CA MET A 213 28.73 -11.24 -2.22
C MET A 213 29.05 -12.68 -1.85
N LYS A 214 29.42 -12.89 -0.59
CA LYS A 214 29.73 -14.21 -0.05
C LYS A 214 28.79 -14.58 1.08
N ASN A 215 28.36 -15.82 1.12
CA ASN A 215 27.48 -16.33 2.15
C ASN A 215 28.04 -16.08 3.56
N ASN A 216 27.19 -15.62 4.47
CA ASN A 216 27.45 -15.33 5.89
C ASN A 216 28.49 -14.20 6.14
N THR A 217 28.76 -13.36 5.15
CA THR A 217 29.64 -12.19 5.26
C THR A 217 28.96 -10.91 4.81
N SER A 218 29.68 -9.79 4.89
CA SER A 218 29.29 -8.50 4.28
C SER A 218 30.10 -8.18 3.01
N ASP A 219 30.87 -9.14 2.50
CA ASP A 219 31.65 -8.96 1.29
C ASP A 219 30.73 -8.59 0.11
N GLY A 220 31.19 -7.66 -0.72
CA GLY A 220 30.43 -7.17 -1.87
C GLY A 220 29.33 -6.14 -1.54
N ILE A 221 29.04 -5.90 -0.25
CA ILE A 221 28.08 -4.88 0.18
C ILE A 221 28.80 -3.59 0.57
N ARG A 222 28.30 -2.46 0.08
CA ARG A 222 28.81 -1.12 0.41
C ARG A 222 27.67 -0.13 0.58
N LYS A 223 27.93 0.92 1.38
CA LYS A 223 27.01 2.03 1.57
C LYS A 223 27.27 3.16 0.57
N ILE A 224 26.19 3.82 0.19
CA ILE A 224 26.17 5.04 -0.60
C ILE A 224 25.38 6.05 0.25
N PRO A 225 26.09 6.98 0.94
CA PRO A 225 25.43 7.98 1.77
C PRO A 225 24.45 8.82 0.94
N MET A 226 23.23 8.99 1.43
CA MET A 226 22.24 9.86 0.81
C MET A 226 22.43 11.32 1.30
N PRO A 227 22.16 12.31 0.45
CA PRO A 227 22.08 13.69 0.90
C PRO A 227 20.93 13.84 1.89
N VAL A 228 21.11 14.65 2.90
CA VAL A 228 20.05 14.90 3.89
C VAL A 228 19.07 16.01 3.47
N GLY A 229 19.36 16.74 2.38
CA GLY A 229 18.46 17.72 1.79
C GLY A 229 17.88 18.73 2.78
N SER A 230 16.56 18.81 2.86
CA SER A 230 15.82 19.63 3.82
C SER A 230 15.94 19.10 5.27
N PHE A 231 16.43 17.89 5.48
CA PHE A 231 16.57 17.25 6.80
C PHE A 231 17.91 17.55 7.50
N LYS A 232 18.71 18.54 7.03
CA LYS A 232 20.05 18.86 7.55
C LYS A 232 20.07 19.16 9.06
N ASP A 233 18.98 19.69 9.61
CA ASP A 233 18.84 20.05 11.02
C ASP A 233 18.11 18.97 11.84
N ILE A 234 17.82 17.81 11.23
CA ILE A 234 17.12 16.69 11.86
C ILE A 234 18.15 15.62 12.25
N ASP A 235 18.00 15.02 13.44
CA ASP A 235 18.79 13.86 13.82
C ASP A 235 18.66 12.76 12.76
N PRO A 236 19.75 12.28 12.15
CA PRO A 236 19.70 11.20 11.15
C PRO A 236 18.94 9.94 11.60
N LYS A 237 18.78 9.73 12.90
CA LYS A 237 17.97 8.63 13.45
C LYS A 237 16.45 8.83 13.28
N GLN A 238 16.03 10.06 13.01
CA GLN A 238 14.63 10.42 12.75
C GLN A 238 14.32 10.46 11.25
N ILE A 239 15.32 10.25 10.40
CA ILE A 239 15.15 10.16 8.95
C ILE A 239 14.86 8.71 8.59
N SER A 240 13.77 8.49 7.89
CA SER A 240 13.30 7.17 7.46
C SER A 240 13.28 7.08 5.95
N THR A 241 13.58 5.89 5.42
CA THR A 241 13.35 5.55 4.01
C THR A 241 12.15 4.63 3.88
N GLY A 242 11.25 4.92 2.95
CA GLY A 242 10.07 4.10 2.71
C GLY A 242 10.37 2.94 1.76
N SER A 243 10.71 3.24 0.51
CA SER A 243 11.04 2.22 -0.48
C SER A 243 12.04 2.75 -1.52
N LEU A 244 12.42 1.87 -2.42
CA LEU A 244 13.16 2.21 -3.64
C LEU A 244 12.52 1.57 -4.88
N ALA A 245 12.73 2.20 -6.05
CA ALA A 245 12.37 1.67 -7.34
C ALA A 245 13.53 1.87 -8.34
N VAL A 246 13.95 0.79 -9.01
CA VAL A 246 15.02 0.85 -10.00
C VAL A 246 14.44 1.04 -11.40
N ASP A 247 14.75 2.17 -12.03
CA ASP A 247 14.48 2.40 -13.44
C ASP A 247 15.67 1.95 -14.30
N ASN A 248 15.64 0.72 -14.70
CA ASN A 248 16.70 0.12 -15.54
C ASN A 248 16.82 0.77 -16.93
N LYS A 249 15.73 1.34 -17.45
CA LYS A 249 15.73 1.99 -18.77
C LYS A 249 16.52 3.31 -18.74
N ARG A 250 16.46 4.03 -17.61
CA ARG A 250 17.12 5.33 -17.41
C ARG A 250 18.36 5.24 -16.54
N ASN A 251 18.64 4.05 -15.99
CA ASN A 251 19.79 3.77 -15.14
C ASN A 251 19.80 4.64 -13.87
N VAL A 252 18.63 4.78 -13.25
CA VAL A 252 18.44 5.56 -12.01
C VAL A 252 17.69 4.75 -10.96
N ILE A 253 17.86 5.14 -9.69
CA ILE A 253 17.14 4.59 -8.54
C ILE A 253 16.40 5.73 -7.86
N TRP A 254 15.12 5.54 -7.65
CA TRP A 254 14.26 6.43 -6.90
C TRP A 254 14.14 5.94 -5.47
N ILE A 255 14.15 6.84 -4.50
CA ILE A 255 14.10 6.52 -3.06
C ILE A 255 13.16 7.51 -2.38
N SER A 256 12.20 7.02 -1.61
CA SER A 256 11.35 7.86 -0.76
C SER A 256 12.01 8.07 0.61
N VAL A 257 12.01 9.31 1.05
CA VAL A 257 12.62 9.72 2.33
C VAL A 257 11.65 10.61 3.08
N SER A 258 11.55 10.40 4.38
CA SER A 258 10.72 11.20 5.26
C SER A 258 11.41 11.43 6.61
N ALA A 259 11.01 12.48 7.31
CA ALA A 259 11.39 12.71 8.69
C ALA A 259 10.18 13.21 9.48
N PHE A 260 10.13 12.84 10.74
CA PHE A 260 9.01 13.21 11.61
C PHE A 260 8.79 14.72 11.64
N ALA A 261 7.54 15.15 11.40
CA ALA A 261 7.12 16.55 11.37
C ALA A 261 7.85 17.44 10.35
N SER A 262 8.36 16.85 9.27
CA SER A 262 9.01 17.56 8.16
C SER A 262 8.32 17.21 6.83
N GLU A 263 8.70 17.93 5.79
CA GLU A 263 8.28 17.63 4.41
C GLU A 263 8.93 16.32 3.95
N GLY A 264 8.22 15.55 3.11
CA GLY A 264 8.80 14.38 2.46
C GLY A 264 9.76 14.75 1.34
N GLU A 265 10.67 13.86 0.99
CA GLU A 265 11.57 14.00 -0.15
C GLU A 265 11.57 12.74 -1.03
N ILE A 266 11.81 12.96 -2.32
CA ILE A 266 12.18 11.90 -3.25
C ILE A 266 13.61 12.14 -3.69
N LEU A 267 14.45 11.12 -3.58
CA LEU A 267 15.81 11.15 -4.11
C LEU A 267 15.88 10.35 -5.42
N ARG A 268 16.64 10.86 -6.39
CA ARG A 268 17.00 10.16 -7.62
C ARG A 268 18.50 9.94 -7.67
N TYR A 269 18.93 8.70 -7.54
CA TYR A 269 20.33 8.31 -7.68
C TYR A 269 20.63 7.88 -9.11
N ASN A 270 21.56 8.55 -9.78
CA ASN A 270 22.07 8.15 -11.08
C ASN A 270 23.21 7.13 -10.91
N ILE A 271 22.99 5.90 -11.37
CA ILE A 271 23.94 4.77 -11.21
C ILE A 271 25.26 5.05 -11.96
N THR A 272 25.21 5.75 -13.10
CA THR A 272 26.39 6.03 -13.93
C THR A 272 27.26 7.15 -13.36
N SER A 273 26.67 8.32 -13.09
CA SER A 273 27.38 9.48 -12.53
C SER A 273 27.63 9.36 -11.03
N ARG A 274 26.89 8.51 -10.34
CA ARG A 274 26.91 8.35 -8.88
C ARG A 274 26.53 9.62 -8.12
N THR A 275 25.59 10.38 -8.67
CA THR A 275 25.08 11.62 -8.09
C THR A 275 23.62 11.45 -7.67
N PHE A 276 23.21 12.27 -6.71
CA PHE A 276 21.81 12.38 -6.28
C PHE A 276 21.21 13.69 -6.76
N ASP A 277 19.94 13.64 -7.13
CA ASP A 277 19.05 14.79 -7.23
C ASP A 277 17.99 14.65 -6.14
N THR A 278 17.57 15.77 -5.55
CA THR A 278 16.57 15.83 -4.47
C THR A 278 15.34 16.59 -4.94
N PHE A 279 14.16 16.02 -4.70
CA PHE A 279 12.85 16.61 -4.96
C PHE A 279 12.12 16.75 -3.63
N VAL A 280 12.04 17.97 -3.11
CA VAL A 280 11.27 18.29 -1.90
C VAL A 280 9.78 18.26 -2.26
N LEU A 281 8.99 17.54 -1.48
CA LEU A 281 7.57 17.42 -1.72
C LEU A 281 6.80 18.55 -1.03
N PRO A 282 5.59 18.88 -1.50
CA PRO A 282 4.69 19.76 -0.78
C PRO A 282 4.40 19.27 0.65
N GLU A 283 4.14 20.18 1.58
CA GLU A 283 3.93 19.89 3.02
C GLU A 283 2.90 18.77 3.27
N GLN A 284 1.88 18.67 2.43
CA GLN A 284 0.84 17.63 2.54
C GLN A 284 1.36 16.22 2.23
N LEU A 285 2.45 16.08 1.48
CA LEU A 285 3.06 14.79 1.11
C LEU A 285 4.26 14.48 2.02
N SER A 286 4.00 14.37 3.30
CA SER A 286 5.04 14.28 4.33
C SER A 286 5.54 12.85 4.59
N LEU A 287 4.82 11.82 4.12
CA LEU A 287 5.18 10.42 4.35
C LEU A 287 5.15 9.61 3.04
N PRO A 288 6.01 9.94 2.04
CA PRO A 288 6.12 9.15 0.84
C PRO A 288 6.67 7.76 1.17
N VAL A 289 6.00 6.70 0.70
CA VAL A 289 6.44 5.32 0.95
C VAL A 289 6.65 4.56 -0.35
N GLY A 290 5.59 4.15 -1.03
CA GLY A 290 5.68 3.33 -2.23
C GLY A 290 6.14 4.13 -3.45
N LEU A 291 6.98 3.54 -4.30
CA LEU A 291 7.50 4.14 -5.53
C LEU A 291 7.40 3.17 -6.71
N ALA A 292 6.90 3.65 -7.84
CA ALA A 292 6.91 2.93 -9.11
C ALA A 292 7.18 3.89 -10.28
N VAL A 293 7.81 3.39 -11.34
CA VAL A 293 8.12 4.21 -12.54
C VAL A 293 7.29 3.72 -13.71
N ASP A 294 6.55 4.62 -14.36
CA ASP A 294 5.74 4.29 -15.52
C ASP A 294 6.60 4.13 -16.80
N ASN A 295 5.96 3.74 -17.90
CA ASN A 295 6.64 3.54 -19.18
C ASN A 295 7.23 4.82 -19.78
N ASN A 296 6.69 5.99 -19.41
CA ASN A 296 7.14 7.31 -19.85
C ASN A 296 8.30 7.84 -19.00
N GLY A 297 8.48 7.28 -17.81
CA GLY A 297 9.51 7.65 -16.83
C GLY A 297 9.04 8.61 -15.77
N ASN A 298 7.73 8.85 -15.65
CA ASN A 298 7.19 9.56 -14.52
C ASN A 298 7.23 8.67 -13.30
N LEU A 299 7.52 9.27 -12.17
CA LEU A 299 7.47 8.60 -10.88
C LEU A 299 6.06 8.67 -10.32
N TRP A 300 5.53 7.51 -9.93
CA TRP A 300 4.31 7.38 -9.15
C TRP A 300 4.65 7.04 -7.71
N ALA A 301 3.95 7.64 -6.78
CA ALA A 301 4.19 7.44 -5.36
C ALA A 301 2.90 7.49 -4.55
N THR A 302 2.97 6.89 -3.35
CA THR A 302 1.92 6.90 -2.35
C THR A 302 2.36 7.70 -1.13
N ASP A 303 1.43 8.45 -0.52
CA ASP A 303 1.65 9.09 0.78
C ASP A 303 0.91 8.33 1.88
N HIS A 304 1.67 7.77 2.83
CA HIS A 304 1.12 6.94 3.91
C HIS A 304 0.65 7.76 5.13
N GLY A 305 0.64 9.07 5.03
CA GLY A 305 0.06 9.98 6.03
C GLY A 305 -1.32 10.51 5.66
N THR A 306 -1.83 10.15 4.48
CA THR A 306 -3.02 10.75 3.88
C THR A 306 -3.86 9.72 3.12
N SER A 307 -4.85 10.19 2.34
CA SER A 307 -5.55 9.39 1.31
C SER A 307 -5.06 9.74 -0.10
N ILE A 308 -3.79 10.18 -0.25
CA ILE A 308 -3.26 10.71 -1.52
C ILE A 308 -2.24 9.74 -2.13
N PHE A 309 -2.33 9.56 -3.44
CA PHE A 309 -1.26 9.08 -4.30
C PHE A 309 -0.98 10.14 -5.38
N TYR A 310 0.21 10.13 -5.97
CA TYR A 310 0.60 11.21 -6.86
C TYR A 310 1.60 10.75 -7.92
N THR A 311 1.73 11.56 -8.97
CA THR A 311 2.80 11.42 -9.96
C THR A 311 3.68 12.65 -9.95
N LEU A 312 4.99 12.43 -10.09
CA LEU A 312 6.01 13.43 -10.32
C LEU A 312 6.50 13.31 -11.77
N ASP A 313 6.22 14.33 -12.57
CA ASP A 313 6.85 14.46 -13.89
C ASP A 313 8.33 14.80 -13.70
N THR A 314 9.19 13.87 -14.07
CA THR A 314 10.63 13.98 -13.84
C THR A 314 11.35 15.00 -14.70
N LYS A 315 10.67 15.63 -15.66
CA LYS A 315 11.20 16.67 -16.54
C LYS A 315 10.79 18.08 -16.09
N SER A 316 9.48 18.27 -15.84
CA SER A 316 8.93 19.55 -15.40
C SER A 316 9.00 19.75 -13.90
N HIS A 317 9.20 18.66 -13.12
CA HIS A 317 9.10 18.57 -11.66
C HIS A 317 7.69 18.87 -11.12
N ASN A 318 6.68 18.83 -11.97
CA ASN A 318 5.30 19.02 -11.55
C ASN A 318 4.78 17.78 -10.83
N ILE A 319 4.04 18.00 -9.76
CA ILE A 319 3.36 16.95 -9.01
C ILE A 319 1.86 17.08 -9.28
N THR A 320 1.25 15.97 -9.72
CA THR A 320 -0.20 15.84 -9.81
C THR A 320 -0.67 14.86 -8.75
N MET A 321 -1.54 15.31 -7.88
CA MET A 321 -2.09 14.54 -6.76
C MET A 321 -3.48 14.01 -7.11
N PHE A 322 -3.80 12.84 -6.57
CA PHE A 322 -5.10 12.19 -6.66
C PHE A 322 -5.51 11.70 -5.28
N ALA A 323 -6.80 11.72 -4.99
CA ALA A 323 -7.32 11.19 -3.73
C ALA A 323 -8.07 9.87 -3.97
N THR A 324 -7.88 8.89 -3.08
CA THR A 324 -8.70 7.67 -3.04
C THR A 324 -10.12 7.97 -2.58
N SER A 325 -11.06 7.04 -2.75
CA SER A 325 -12.36 7.15 -2.09
C SER A 325 -12.19 7.04 -0.56
N ASN A 326 -13.14 7.55 0.19
CA ASN A 326 -13.11 7.46 1.64
C ASN A 326 -13.04 6.00 2.12
N ALA A 327 -12.46 5.79 3.28
CA ALA A 327 -12.54 4.50 3.96
C ALA A 327 -14.00 4.12 4.23
N SER A 328 -14.32 2.82 4.21
CA SER A 328 -15.68 2.39 4.51
C SER A 328 -16.00 2.56 6.00
N PRO A 329 -17.17 3.09 6.37
CA PRO A 329 -17.62 3.09 7.77
C PRO A 329 -17.60 1.70 8.43
N LYS A 330 -17.78 0.65 7.65
CA LYS A 330 -17.71 -0.74 8.12
C LYS A 330 -16.37 -1.10 8.74
N ILE A 331 -15.25 -0.49 8.29
CA ILE A 331 -13.91 -0.71 8.88
C ILE A 331 -13.91 -0.34 10.37
N TYR A 332 -14.66 0.70 10.73
CA TYR A 332 -14.81 1.21 12.10
C TYR A 332 -16.00 0.58 12.84
N GLY A 333 -16.68 -0.39 12.24
CA GLY A 333 -17.88 -1.00 12.81
C GLY A 333 -19.09 -0.06 12.84
N LEU A 334 -19.08 0.96 12.01
CA LEU A 334 -20.13 1.96 11.87
C LEU A 334 -21.13 1.57 10.75
N ASN A 335 -22.31 2.14 10.77
CA ASN A 335 -23.27 2.02 9.66
C ASN A 335 -22.83 2.90 8.48
N GLU A 336 -23.29 2.58 7.28
CA GLU A 336 -22.94 3.32 6.05
C GLU A 336 -23.36 4.80 6.08
N SER A 337 -24.39 5.13 6.84
CA SER A 337 -24.86 6.51 7.01
C SER A 337 -24.15 7.28 8.14
N SER A 338 -23.21 6.65 8.83
CA SER A 338 -22.47 7.29 9.93
C SER A 338 -21.36 8.17 9.40
N SER A 339 -21.09 9.28 10.08
CA SER A 339 -19.90 10.09 9.83
C SER A 339 -18.65 9.31 10.19
N LEU A 340 -17.66 9.36 9.32
CA LEU A 340 -16.35 8.78 9.58
C LEU A 340 -15.58 9.60 10.64
N PRO A 341 -14.65 8.98 11.39
CA PRO A 341 -13.67 9.70 12.17
C PRO A 341 -12.92 10.75 11.33
N GLU A 342 -12.47 11.82 11.94
CA GLU A 342 -11.74 12.92 11.27
C GLU A 342 -10.43 12.44 10.62
N ASP A 343 -9.85 11.37 11.13
CA ASP A 343 -8.60 10.75 10.71
C ASP A 343 -8.81 9.41 9.98
N ALA A 344 -9.97 9.19 9.40
CA ALA A 344 -10.30 7.99 8.62
C ALA A 344 -9.65 8.01 7.21
N TYR A 345 -8.31 8.14 7.18
CA TYR A 345 -7.54 8.10 5.93
C TYR A 345 -7.40 6.66 5.43
N THR A 346 -7.24 6.48 4.11
CA THR A 346 -7.06 5.16 3.51
C THR A 346 -5.62 4.68 3.55
N LEU A 347 -4.66 5.58 3.77
CA LEU A 347 -3.23 5.33 3.90
C LEU A 347 -2.66 4.48 2.75
N PRO A 348 -2.59 5.01 1.52
CA PRO A 348 -1.92 4.34 0.41
C PRO A 348 -0.48 3.98 0.78
N TYR A 349 -0.04 2.74 0.50
CA TYR A 349 1.22 2.24 1.04
C TYR A 349 2.16 1.72 -0.06
N TRP A 350 2.13 0.42 -0.38
CA TRP A 350 2.98 -0.16 -1.40
C TRP A 350 2.41 0.13 -2.79
N ILE A 351 3.30 0.23 -3.78
CA ILE A 351 2.90 0.55 -5.17
C ILE A 351 3.72 -0.27 -6.15
N GLU A 352 3.08 -0.72 -7.22
CA GLU A 352 3.74 -1.36 -8.35
C GLU A 352 3.10 -0.92 -9.68
N LYS A 353 3.92 -0.88 -10.72
CA LYS A 353 3.42 -0.71 -12.09
C LYS A 353 2.88 -2.04 -12.59
N GLY A 354 1.70 -2.06 -13.18
CA GLY A 354 1.15 -3.20 -13.90
C GLY A 354 2.06 -3.63 -15.05
N ALA A 355 2.29 -4.94 -15.16
CA ALA A 355 3.25 -5.47 -16.14
C ALA A 355 2.79 -5.26 -17.58
N ASP A 356 1.50 -5.42 -17.85
CA ASP A 356 0.95 -5.54 -19.20
C ASP A 356 0.39 -4.22 -19.74
N ASP A 357 -0.28 -3.42 -18.91
CA ASP A 357 -1.07 -2.26 -19.33
C ASP A 357 -0.52 -0.91 -18.86
N GLY A 358 0.53 -0.92 -18.05
CA GLY A 358 1.13 0.30 -17.49
C GLY A 358 0.26 1.00 -16.44
N SER A 359 -0.79 0.36 -15.95
CA SER A 359 -1.58 0.83 -14.81
C SER A 359 -0.71 0.88 -13.55
N ILE A 360 -1.17 1.66 -12.59
CA ILE A 360 -0.48 1.84 -11.30
C ILE A 360 -1.34 1.18 -10.23
N TRP A 361 -0.76 0.19 -9.55
CA TRP A 361 -1.41 -0.56 -8.50
C TRP A 361 -0.85 -0.17 -7.15
N PHE A 362 -1.71 0.01 -6.15
CA PHE A 362 -1.31 0.25 -4.78
C PHE A 362 -2.35 -0.30 -3.80
N ASN A 363 -1.92 -0.56 -2.57
CA ASN A 363 -2.85 -0.92 -1.51
C ASN A 363 -3.23 0.31 -0.68
N GLU A 364 -4.45 0.33 -0.22
CA GLU A 364 -4.96 1.27 0.76
C GLU A 364 -5.00 0.55 2.10
N HIS A 365 -3.91 0.68 2.85
CA HIS A 365 -3.68 -0.09 4.07
C HIS A 365 -4.85 0.01 5.05
N GLN A 366 -5.24 1.23 5.41
CA GLN A 366 -6.37 1.48 6.30
C GLN A 366 -7.72 1.48 5.56
N GLY A 367 -7.71 1.57 4.24
CA GLY A 367 -8.91 1.49 3.41
C GLY A 367 -9.44 0.07 3.24
N ASN A 368 -8.66 -0.96 3.57
CA ASN A 368 -8.93 -2.38 3.30
C ASN A 368 -9.24 -2.64 1.82
N LYS A 369 -8.50 -1.99 0.93
CA LYS A 369 -8.67 -2.05 -0.51
C LYS A 369 -7.33 -2.24 -1.23
N ILE A 370 -7.39 -2.73 -2.45
CA ILE A 370 -6.31 -2.59 -3.43
C ILE A 370 -6.85 -1.75 -4.58
N ALA A 371 -6.07 -0.75 -4.97
CA ALA A 371 -6.39 0.20 -6.00
C ALA A 371 -5.59 -0.05 -7.28
N ARG A 372 -6.21 0.24 -8.43
CA ARG A 372 -5.59 0.27 -9.74
C ARG A 372 -5.94 1.60 -10.41
N PHE A 373 -4.96 2.41 -10.69
CA PHE A 373 -5.15 3.63 -11.46
C PHE A 373 -4.69 3.43 -12.90
N ASP A 374 -5.54 3.81 -13.85
CA ASP A 374 -5.21 3.86 -15.27
C ASP A 374 -4.86 5.30 -15.65
N PRO A 375 -3.57 5.62 -15.88
CA PRO A 375 -3.15 6.99 -16.20
C PRO A 375 -3.64 7.49 -17.56
N VAL A 376 -4.01 6.58 -18.48
CA VAL A 376 -4.49 6.96 -19.83
C VAL A 376 -5.93 7.45 -19.77
N SER A 377 -6.77 6.75 -19.04
CA SER A 377 -8.17 7.09 -18.88
C SER A 377 -8.48 7.95 -17.64
N ASN A 378 -7.47 8.22 -16.80
CA ASN A 378 -7.62 8.89 -15.50
C ASN A 378 -8.71 8.23 -14.63
N THR A 379 -8.66 6.89 -14.55
CA THR A 379 -9.68 6.12 -13.84
C THR A 379 -9.06 5.33 -12.70
N LEU A 380 -9.61 5.49 -11.51
CA LEU A 380 -9.26 4.73 -10.32
C LEU A 380 -10.29 3.61 -10.13
N TYR A 381 -9.80 2.40 -9.96
CA TYR A 381 -10.56 1.20 -9.57
C TYR A 381 -10.08 0.77 -8.20
N GLU A 382 -10.98 0.64 -7.24
CA GLU A 382 -10.65 0.21 -5.88
C GLU A 382 -11.42 -1.07 -5.57
N TYR A 383 -10.69 -2.14 -5.28
CA TYR A 383 -11.23 -3.47 -5.01
C TYR A 383 -11.25 -3.71 -3.51
N TRP A 384 -12.44 -3.97 -2.96
CA TRP A 384 -12.60 -4.29 -1.55
C TRP A 384 -12.00 -5.65 -1.22
N ILE A 385 -11.18 -5.72 -0.16
CA ILE A 385 -10.73 -6.99 0.41
C ILE A 385 -11.90 -7.59 1.20
N PRO A 386 -12.33 -8.84 0.87
CA PRO A 386 -13.54 -9.41 1.46
C PRO A 386 -13.43 -9.66 2.96
N THR A 387 -12.24 -9.93 3.45
CA THR A 387 -12.00 -10.24 4.85
C THR A 387 -11.65 -8.99 5.66
N GLN A 388 -12.10 -8.98 6.91
CA GLN A 388 -11.82 -7.95 7.91
C GLN A 388 -11.44 -8.61 9.22
N ASN A 389 -10.39 -8.11 9.89
CA ASN A 389 -9.96 -8.60 11.19
C ASN A 389 -10.23 -7.57 12.28
N ARG A 390 -11.11 -7.91 13.20
CA ARG A 390 -11.53 -7.05 14.31
C ARG A 390 -10.40 -6.63 15.27
N LEU A 391 -9.32 -7.39 15.30
CA LEU A 391 -8.15 -7.07 16.14
C LEU A 391 -7.28 -5.97 15.53
N TRP A 392 -7.56 -5.62 14.26
CA TRP A 392 -6.85 -4.61 13.50
C TRP A 392 -7.80 -3.48 13.07
N GLY A 393 -8.41 -2.82 14.05
CA GLY A 393 -9.29 -1.68 13.88
C GLY A 393 -9.91 -1.25 15.20
N ASP A 394 -10.45 -0.06 15.25
CA ASP A 394 -11.16 0.49 16.42
C ASP A 394 -12.59 -0.07 16.52
N CYS A 395 -12.66 -1.38 16.65
CA CYS A 395 -13.91 -2.12 16.56
C CYS A 395 -14.75 -2.05 17.84
N PRO A 396 -15.99 -1.55 17.79
CA PRO A 396 -16.91 -1.68 18.90
C PRO A 396 -17.14 -3.16 19.26
N PRO A 397 -17.31 -3.48 20.56
CA PRO A 397 -17.51 -4.87 21.00
C PRO A 397 -18.72 -5.57 20.34
N SER A 398 -19.72 -4.81 19.95
CA SER A 398 -20.95 -5.28 19.32
C SER A 398 -20.84 -5.51 17.81
N SER A 399 -19.82 -4.96 17.13
CA SER A 399 -19.68 -5.06 15.68
C SER A 399 -19.27 -6.48 15.26
N LYS A 400 -19.96 -7.04 14.25
CA LYS A 400 -19.61 -8.32 13.63
C LYS A 400 -18.63 -8.16 12.48
N THR A 401 -18.67 -7.01 11.79
CA THR A 401 -17.81 -6.67 10.66
C THR A 401 -17.08 -5.38 11.01
N CYS A 402 -15.76 -5.44 11.12
CA CYS A 402 -14.93 -4.30 11.46
C CYS A 402 -13.45 -4.68 11.31
N GLY A 403 -12.58 -3.68 11.17
CA GLY A 403 -11.15 -3.83 11.02
C GLY A 403 -10.70 -4.09 9.59
N ILE A 404 -9.47 -4.48 9.43
CA ILE A 404 -8.79 -4.62 8.13
C ILE A 404 -8.06 -5.96 8.02
N ALA A 405 -7.88 -6.47 6.80
CA ALA A 405 -7.06 -7.65 6.52
C ALA A 405 -5.55 -7.37 6.61
N ASN A 406 -5.17 -6.10 6.68
CA ASN A 406 -3.80 -5.65 6.76
C ASN A 406 -2.95 -6.08 5.55
N VAL A 407 -3.42 -5.68 4.36
CA VAL A 407 -2.69 -5.90 3.11
C VAL A 407 -1.52 -4.93 3.05
N LEU A 408 -0.29 -5.45 3.03
CA LEU A 408 0.93 -4.63 3.06
C LEU A 408 1.79 -4.80 1.81
N GLN A 409 1.83 -5.99 1.21
CA GLN A 409 2.67 -6.28 0.07
C GLN A 409 1.88 -6.95 -1.04
N PHE A 410 2.28 -6.66 -2.27
CA PHE A 410 1.72 -7.31 -3.45
C PHE A 410 2.75 -7.41 -4.58
N SER A 411 2.47 -8.24 -5.58
CA SER A 411 3.36 -8.51 -6.71
C SER A 411 2.56 -8.81 -7.97
N ASN A 412 3.11 -8.38 -9.12
CA ASN A 412 2.56 -8.70 -10.43
C ASN A 412 2.61 -10.20 -10.71
N GLY A 413 1.48 -10.76 -11.13
CA GLY A 413 1.36 -12.10 -11.70
C GLY A 413 1.21 -12.08 -13.21
N GLU A 414 0.91 -13.22 -13.80
CA GLU A 414 0.59 -13.34 -15.22
C GLU A 414 -0.76 -12.68 -15.57
N ASN A 415 -0.90 -12.26 -16.81
CA ASN A 415 -2.16 -11.73 -17.36
C ASN A 415 -2.72 -10.53 -16.57
N GLY A 416 -1.84 -9.68 -16.03
CA GLY A 416 -2.23 -8.51 -15.25
C GLY A 416 -2.81 -8.82 -13.88
N GLN A 417 -2.74 -10.06 -13.41
CA GLN A 417 -3.18 -10.47 -12.08
C GLN A 417 -2.23 -9.88 -11.03
N MET A 418 -2.77 -9.43 -9.89
CA MET A 418 -2.02 -9.02 -8.72
C MET A 418 -2.17 -10.02 -7.60
N TRP A 419 -1.07 -10.39 -6.97
CA TRP A 419 -1.02 -11.23 -5.78
C TRP A 419 -0.62 -10.41 -4.57
N PHE A 420 -1.24 -10.66 -3.41
CA PHE A 420 -1.01 -9.89 -2.20
C PHE A 420 -1.04 -10.76 -0.95
N THR A 421 -0.52 -10.23 0.15
CA THR A 421 -0.57 -10.86 1.47
C THR A 421 -1.59 -10.17 2.36
N GLU A 422 -2.30 -10.95 3.17
CA GLU A 422 -3.15 -10.48 4.26
C GLU A 422 -2.47 -10.84 5.58
N LEU A 423 -1.65 -9.92 6.08
CA LEU A 423 -0.76 -10.15 7.21
C LEU A 423 -1.51 -10.66 8.44
N SER A 424 -2.64 -10.05 8.77
CA SER A 424 -3.42 -10.37 9.97
C SER A 424 -4.40 -11.54 9.78
N GLU A 425 -4.55 -12.06 8.56
CA GLU A 425 -5.59 -13.05 8.23
C GLU A 425 -5.08 -14.42 7.86
N ASN A 426 -3.79 -14.61 7.83
CA ASN A 426 -3.18 -15.90 7.49
C ASN A 426 -3.54 -16.36 6.08
N LYS A 427 -3.52 -15.43 5.12
CA LYS A 427 -3.89 -15.66 3.74
C LYS A 427 -2.96 -14.96 2.76
N ILE A 428 -2.95 -15.46 1.55
CA ILE A 428 -2.59 -14.68 0.37
C ILE A 428 -3.84 -14.51 -0.48
N GLY A 429 -3.86 -13.48 -1.30
CA GLY A 429 -4.98 -13.22 -2.21
C GLY A 429 -4.51 -12.91 -3.61
N SER A 430 -5.44 -12.97 -4.56
CA SER A 430 -5.20 -12.52 -5.93
C SER A 430 -6.36 -11.66 -6.42
N ILE A 431 -6.02 -10.65 -7.23
CA ILE A 431 -6.98 -9.82 -7.96
C ILE A 431 -6.77 -10.07 -9.45
N ALA A 432 -7.81 -10.53 -10.13
CA ALA A 432 -7.83 -10.56 -11.58
C ALA A 432 -8.37 -9.20 -12.10
N PRO A 433 -7.63 -8.49 -12.97
CA PRO A 433 -8.14 -7.26 -13.54
C PRO A 433 -9.40 -7.55 -14.35
N SER A 434 -10.45 -6.79 -14.09
CA SER A 434 -11.65 -6.86 -14.89
C SER A 434 -11.48 -6.00 -16.12
N THR A 435 -11.73 -6.56 -17.30
CA THR A 435 -11.73 -5.84 -18.56
C THR A 435 -13.16 -5.41 -18.89
N TYR A 436 -13.34 -4.12 -19.18
CA TYR A 436 -14.57 -3.65 -19.80
C TYR A 436 -14.54 -4.00 -21.29
N TYR A 437 -15.46 -4.85 -21.74
CA TYR A 437 -15.61 -5.16 -23.16
C TYR A 437 -16.24 -3.97 -23.89
N ASN A 438 -15.40 -3.12 -24.50
CA ASN A 438 -15.86 -2.29 -25.60
C ASN A 438 -15.86 -3.15 -26.88
N ASN A 439 -17.00 -3.29 -27.53
CA ASN A 439 -17.19 -3.99 -28.80
C ASN A 439 -16.49 -3.34 -30.02
N SER A 440 -15.37 -2.67 -29.86
CA SER A 440 -14.56 -2.12 -30.95
C SER A 440 -13.17 -2.69 -30.95
N THR A 441 -13.03 -3.78 -31.73
CA THR A 441 -11.81 -4.19 -32.48
C THR A 441 -10.44 -3.91 -31.87
N THR A 442 -10.06 -4.64 -30.84
CA THR A 442 -8.69 -5.11 -30.60
C THR A 442 -8.70 -6.11 -29.43
N SER A 443 -9.16 -7.32 -29.65
CA SER A 443 -9.00 -8.38 -28.67
C SER A 443 -8.48 -9.63 -29.35
N ALA A 444 -7.23 -9.90 -29.22
CA ALA A 444 -6.65 -11.17 -29.67
C ALA A 444 -5.84 -11.90 -28.61
N TYR A 445 -5.79 -11.46 -27.36
CA TYR A 445 -4.88 -12.08 -26.38
C TYR A 445 -5.52 -12.65 -25.10
N PHE A 446 -6.83 -12.61 -24.94
CA PHE A 446 -7.48 -13.27 -23.79
C PHE A 446 -8.41 -14.38 -24.27
N ASN A 447 -7.84 -15.43 -24.86
CA ASN A 447 -8.58 -16.64 -25.13
C ASN A 447 -8.01 -17.81 -24.35
N ASN A 448 -8.95 -18.43 -23.61
CA ASN A 448 -9.03 -19.82 -23.21
C ASN A 448 -8.34 -20.24 -21.91
N ASN A 449 -9.11 -20.25 -20.85
CA ASN A 449 -9.42 -21.36 -19.97
C ASN A 449 -9.88 -20.97 -18.56
N HIS A 450 -10.47 -19.79 -18.39
CA HIS A 450 -11.32 -19.56 -17.21
C HIS A 450 -12.72 -19.18 -17.68
N ASN A 451 -13.68 -20.07 -17.45
CA ASN A 451 -15.10 -19.80 -17.52
C ASN A 451 -15.46 -18.75 -16.47
N GLY A 452 -15.45 -17.47 -16.84
CA GLY A 452 -15.78 -16.35 -16.02
C GLY A 452 -14.92 -15.13 -16.35
N SER A 453 -15.15 -14.45 -17.48
CA SER A 453 -14.66 -13.08 -17.66
C SER A 453 -15.32 -12.22 -16.59
N HIS A 454 -14.55 -11.76 -15.61
CA HIS A 454 -15.04 -10.82 -14.60
C HIS A 454 -15.27 -9.46 -15.28
N GLN A 455 -16.46 -9.26 -15.79
CA GLN A 455 -16.88 -8.00 -16.39
C GLN A 455 -17.09 -6.97 -15.28
N LEU A 456 -16.59 -5.73 -15.48
CA LEU A 456 -16.93 -4.62 -14.59
C LEU A 456 -18.45 -4.49 -14.48
N PRO A 457 -19.00 -4.29 -13.29
CA PRO A 457 -20.45 -4.22 -13.10
C PRO A 457 -21.02 -2.96 -13.74
N PHE A 458 -20.22 -1.89 -13.79
CA PHE A 458 -20.54 -0.62 -14.41
C PHE A 458 -19.27 0.11 -14.85
N SER A 459 -19.45 1.12 -15.67
CA SER A 459 -18.43 2.13 -16.02
C SER A 459 -18.88 3.51 -15.58
N VAL A 460 -17.91 4.40 -15.39
CA VAL A 460 -18.14 5.79 -15.00
C VAL A 460 -17.53 6.72 -16.05
N SER A 461 -18.26 7.76 -16.42
CA SER A 461 -17.75 8.88 -17.21
C SER A 461 -18.25 10.21 -16.66
N VAL A 462 -17.49 11.28 -16.90
CA VAL A 462 -17.81 12.64 -16.46
C VAL A 462 -17.91 13.58 -17.67
N SER A 463 -18.78 14.59 -17.57
CA SER A 463 -18.99 15.56 -18.67
C SER A 463 -17.80 16.49 -18.87
N HIS A 464 -17.07 16.80 -17.82
CA HIS A 464 -15.95 17.74 -17.83
C HIS A 464 -14.75 17.10 -17.14
N PRO A 465 -13.78 16.54 -17.88
CA PRO A 465 -12.56 16.00 -17.29
C PRO A 465 -11.59 17.10 -16.81
N GLU A 466 -11.79 18.32 -17.30
CA GLU A 466 -11.07 19.53 -16.91
C GLU A 466 -12.04 20.67 -16.70
N LEU A 467 -11.79 21.50 -15.72
CA LEU A 467 -12.64 22.62 -15.39
C LEU A 467 -11.84 23.78 -14.79
N THR A 468 -12.21 25.00 -15.16
CA THR A 468 -11.66 26.23 -14.56
C THR A 468 -12.81 26.97 -13.88
N ILE A 469 -12.64 27.31 -12.60
CA ILE A 469 -13.71 27.87 -11.77
C ILE A 469 -13.15 28.87 -10.76
N LYS A 470 -13.92 29.90 -10.43
CA LYS A 470 -13.59 30.85 -9.35
C LYS A 470 -14.06 30.31 -8.00
N ARG A 471 -13.34 30.70 -6.95
CA ARG A 471 -13.74 30.42 -5.57
C ARG A 471 -15.17 30.86 -5.27
N GLY A 472 -15.93 30.02 -4.57
CA GLY A 472 -17.33 30.28 -4.23
C GLY A 472 -18.33 30.20 -5.39
N GLN A 473 -17.88 29.98 -6.63
CA GLN A 473 -18.75 29.75 -7.77
C GLN A 473 -19.14 28.27 -7.87
N SER A 474 -20.41 27.97 -8.15
CA SER A 474 -20.89 26.60 -8.32
C SER A 474 -20.78 26.16 -9.78
N VAL A 475 -20.48 24.88 -9.98
CA VAL A 475 -20.51 24.20 -11.29
C VAL A 475 -21.24 22.88 -11.16
N GLU A 476 -21.98 22.52 -12.22
CA GLU A 476 -22.59 21.20 -12.36
C GLU A 476 -21.71 20.30 -13.23
N ILE A 477 -21.42 19.11 -12.73
CA ILE A 477 -20.70 18.06 -13.45
C ILE A 477 -21.61 16.85 -13.57
N LYS A 478 -21.88 16.40 -14.81
CA LYS A 478 -22.68 15.20 -15.03
C LYS A 478 -21.80 13.97 -14.94
N VAL A 479 -22.25 13.00 -14.16
CA VAL A 479 -21.60 11.70 -13.95
C VAL A 479 -22.53 10.63 -14.50
N ASN A 480 -22.07 9.92 -15.53
CA ASN A 480 -22.83 8.84 -16.14
C ASN A 480 -22.31 7.50 -15.66
N ILE A 481 -23.21 6.68 -15.14
CA ILE A 481 -22.96 5.32 -14.70
C ILE A 481 -23.67 4.36 -15.64
N SER A 482 -22.90 3.54 -16.37
CA SER A 482 -23.45 2.61 -17.36
C SER A 482 -23.19 1.17 -16.93
N SER A 483 -24.25 0.37 -16.79
CA SER A 483 -24.12 -1.05 -16.41
C SER A 483 -23.80 -1.95 -17.60
N GLY A 484 -23.09 -3.05 -17.32
CA GLY A 484 -22.89 -4.15 -18.25
C GLY A 484 -24.12 -5.06 -18.40
N THR A 485 -23.94 -6.16 -19.12
CA THR A 485 -25.02 -7.08 -19.52
C THR A 485 -25.61 -7.92 -18.37
N SER A 486 -24.91 -8.07 -17.26
CA SER A 486 -25.18 -9.20 -16.34
C SER A 486 -25.64 -8.83 -14.93
N LEU A 487 -25.62 -7.57 -14.49
CA LEU A 487 -25.82 -7.29 -13.05
C LEU A 487 -26.76 -6.11 -12.78
N ARG A 488 -27.85 -6.41 -12.09
CA ARG A 488 -28.53 -5.44 -11.24
C ARG A 488 -27.64 -5.19 -10.02
N SER A 489 -27.20 -3.95 -9.83
CA SER A 489 -26.34 -3.56 -8.73
C SER A 489 -26.92 -2.34 -8.02
N ASP A 490 -26.88 -2.38 -6.69
CA ASP A 490 -27.11 -1.19 -5.90
C ASP A 490 -25.84 -0.33 -5.90
N ILE A 491 -26.00 0.91 -6.29
CA ILE A 491 -24.92 1.87 -6.53
C ILE A 491 -24.98 2.98 -5.49
N ASN A 492 -23.86 3.31 -4.90
CA ASN A 492 -23.66 4.51 -4.11
C ASN A 492 -22.70 5.44 -4.84
N MET A 493 -23.05 6.71 -4.96
CA MET A 493 -22.18 7.72 -5.53
C MET A 493 -21.07 8.09 -4.55
N VAL A 494 -19.85 8.30 -5.06
CA VAL A 494 -18.68 8.63 -4.26
C VAL A 494 -17.92 9.81 -4.85
N SER A 495 -17.41 10.67 -3.98
CA SER A 495 -16.52 11.77 -4.33
C SER A 495 -15.40 11.93 -3.31
N SER A 496 -14.23 12.33 -3.78
CA SER A 496 -13.08 12.75 -2.98
C SER A 496 -12.30 13.81 -3.75
N GLY A 497 -11.25 14.35 -3.17
CA GLY A 497 -10.45 15.33 -3.90
C GLY A 497 -9.26 15.84 -3.10
N THR A 498 -8.38 16.57 -3.77
CA THR A 498 -7.14 17.09 -3.19
C THR A 498 -7.30 18.51 -2.63
N PHE A 499 -8.50 18.88 -2.18
CA PHE A 499 -8.82 20.22 -1.63
C PHE A 499 -8.45 20.37 -0.16
N THR A 500 -8.05 19.28 0.49
CA THR A 500 -7.41 19.27 1.80
C THR A 500 -6.03 18.63 1.72
N PRO A 501 -5.14 18.91 2.65
CA PRO A 501 -3.82 18.26 2.70
C PRO A 501 -3.88 16.72 2.79
N THR A 502 -5.00 16.16 3.22
CA THR A 502 -5.13 14.73 3.52
C THR A 502 -5.98 13.96 2.52
N GLY A 503 -6.51 14.63 1.50
CA GLY A 503 -7.36 14.03 0.48
C GLY A 503 -8.86 14.11 0.83
N GLY A 504 -9.47 15.25 0.57
CA GLY A 504 -10.88 15.49 0.82
C GLY A 504 -11.36 16.79 0.18
N LEU A 505 -12.63 17.12 0.32
CA LEU A 505 -13.22 18.37 -0.23
C LEU A 505 -12.99 19.57 0.68
N GLY A 506 -12.63 19.38 1.95
CA GLY A 506 -12.46 20.46 2.93
C GLY A 506 -13.73 21.25 3.15
N ASN A 507 -13.60 22.59 3.21
CA ASN A 507 -14.73 23.51 3.26
C ASN A 507 -15.45 23.71 1.92
N SER A 508 -14.94 23.10 0.84
CA SER A 508 -15.65 23.08 -0.43
C SER A 508 -16.87 22.18 -0.32
N THR A 509 -17.93 22.54 -1.01
CA THR A 509 -19.16 21.75 -0.99
C THR A 509 -19.30 20.93 -2.26
N GLY A 510 -19.72 19.68 -2.11
CA GLY A 510 -19.99 18.76 -3.20
C GLY A 510 -21.21 17.90 -2.86
N SER A 511 -22.17 17.81 -3.76
CA SER A 511 -23.36 16.97 -3.56
C SER A 511 -23.87 16.37 -4.84
N PHE A 512 -24.21 15.10 -4.81
CA PHE A 512 -24.91 14.42 -5.90
C PHE A 512 -26.41 14.68 -5.84
N SER A 513 -27.06 14.82 -6.99
CA SER A 513 -28.52 14.94 -7.10
C SER A 513 -29.25 13.68 -6.59
N GLU A 514 -28.58 12.54 -6.62
CA GLU A 514 -29.04 11.27 -6.09
C GLU A 514 -27.82 10.50 -5.52
N GLN A 515 -27.88 10.10 -4.26
CA GLN A 515 -26.74 9.47 -3.58
C GLN A 515 -26.66 7.96 -3.81
N SER A 516 -27.80 7.31 -3.99
CA SER A 516 -27.86 5.86 -4.18
C SER A 516 -29.05 5.46 -5.06
N PHE A 517 -28.86 4.44 -5.88
CA PHE A 517 -29.91 3.91 -6.76
C PHE A 517 -29.60 2.47 -7.17
N SER A 518 -30.61 1.77 -7.67
CA SER A 518 -30.44 0.45 -8.25
C SER A 518 -30.27 0.56 -9.77
N LEU A 519 -29.12 0.11 -10.29
CA LEU A 519 -28.80 0.14 -11.71
C LEU A 519 -29.24 -1.17 -12.37
N LYS A 520 -30.09 -1.05 -13.42
CA LYS A 520 -30.54 -2.21 -14.20
C LYS A 520 -29.49 -2.58 -15.26
N PRO A 521 -29.42 -3.86 -15.69
CA PRO A 521 -28.55 -4.27 -16.80
C PRO A 521 -28.77 -3.44 -18.06
N MET A 522 -27.69 -3.11 -18.78
CA MET A 522 -27.70 -2.34 -20.03
C MET A 522 -28.33 -0.95 -19.93
N HIS A 523 -28.38 -0.36 -18.75
CA HIS A 523 -28.90 1.00 -18.55
C HIS A 523 -27.78 1.95 -18.17
N THR A 524 -27.96 3.21 -18.57
CA THR A 524 -27.15 4.35 -18.14
C THR A 524 -27.99 5.25 -17.25
N LYS A 525 -27.44 5.64 -16.12
CA LYS A 525 -27.99 6.64 -15.21
C LYS A 525 -27.06 7.85 -15.22
N GLU A 526 -27.61 9.02 -15.49
CA GLU A 526 -26.93 10.30 -15.30
C GLU A 526 -27.28 10.86 -13.92
N VAL A 527 -26.25 11.28 -13.18
CA VAL A 527 -26.38 11.93 -11.87
C VAL A 527 -25.57 13.23 -11.91
N SER A 528 -26.18 14.33 -11.50
CA SER A 528 -25.50 15.62 -11.41
C SER A 528 -24.73 15.73 -10.10
N PHE A 529 -23.50 16.24 -10.17
CA PHE A 529 -22.70 16.64 -9.01
C PHE A 529 -22.54 18.16 -9.04
N ILE A 530 -23.03 18.84 -8.00
CA ILE A 530 -22.84 20.28 -7.83
C ILE A 530 -21.63 20.49 -6.96
N PHE A 531 -20.61 21.16 -7.51
CA PHE A 531 -19.37 21.47 -6.81
C PHE A 531 -19.19 22.97 -6.62
N THR A 532 -18.80 23.40 -5.42
CA THR A 532 -18.50 24.79 -5.10
C THR A 532 -17.19 24.82 -4.30
N PRO A 533 -16.08 25.27 -4.88
CA PRO A 533 -14.83 25.44 -4.14
C PRO A 533 -15.00 26.47 -3.05
N SER A 534 -14.38 26.22 -1.90
CA SER A 534 -14.40 27.16 -0.75
C SER A 534 -13.77 28.49 -1.14
N THR A 535 -14.26 29.56 -0.52
CA THR A 535 -13.74 30.94 -0.72
C THR A 535 -12.35 31.15 -0.09
N ASP A 536 -11.97 30.31 0.86
CA ASP A 536 -10.66 30.30 1.54
C ASP A 536 -9.63 29.36 0.87
N LEU A 537 -10.04 28.65 -0.18
CA LEU A 537 -9.15 27.79 -0.94
C LEU A 537 -8.12 28.62 -1.74
N GLY A 538 -6.87 28.20 -1.79
CA GLY A 538 -5.85 28.84 -2.64
C GLY A 538 -6.16 28.67 -4.13
N SER A 539 -5.75 29.63 -4.98
CA SER A 539 -5.71 29.43 -6.43
C SER A 539 -4.67 28.35 -6.78
N GLY A 540 -4.95 27.56 -7.82
CA GLY A 540 -4.04 26.48 -8.23
C GLY A 540 -4.74 25.26 -8.81
N GLU A 541 -3.96 24.19 -8.97
CA GLU A 541 -4.40 22.93 -9.55
C GLU A 541 -4.84 21.96 -8.45
N TYR A 542 -6.02 21.38 -8.62
CA TYR A 542 -6.62 20.38 -7.75
C TYR A 542 -7.18 19.23 -8.57
N THR A 543 -7.41 18.10 -7.93
CA THR A 543 -8.09 16.97 -8.55
C THR A 543 -9.35 16.64 -7.76
N LEU A 544 -10.47 16.56 -8.45
CA LEU A 544 -11.74 16.05 -7.94
C LEU A 544 -11.94 14.64 -8.49
N MET A 545 -12.22 13.69 -7.62
CA MET A 545 -12.52 12.31 -7.99
C MET A 545 -14.02 12.07 -7.87
N LEU A 546 -14.67 11.67 -8.95
CA LEU A 546 -16.11 11.45 -9.01
C LEU A 546 -16.41 10.06 -9.53
N GLY A 547 -17.32 9.35 -8.88
CA GLY A 547 -17.64 8.00 -9.30
C GLY A 547 -18.74 7.33 -8.52
N ALA A 548 -18.71 6.02 -8.57
CA ALA A 548 -19.70 5.16 -7.97
C ALA A 548 -19.08 3.90 -7.40
N GLN A 549 -19.72 3.30 -6.42
CA GLN A 549 -19.30 2.06 -5.79
C GLN A 549 -20.46 1.10 -5.53
N ASN A 550 -20.11 -0.17 -5.43
CA ASN A 550 -20.95 -1.22 -4.86
C ASN A 550 -20.16 -1.98 -3.76
N ASP A 551 -20.66 -3.12 -3.30
CA ASP A 551 -20.04 -3.89 -2.22
C ASP A 551 -18.66 -4.49 -2.57
N ALA A 552 -18.26 -4.52 -3.84
CA ALA A 552 -17.04 -5.19 -4.29
C ALA A 552 -16.00 -4.25 -4.93
N ILE A 553 -16.46 -3.12 -5.54
CA ILE A 553 -15.60 -2.23 -6.29
C ILE A 553 -16.11 -0.78 -6.25
N ALA A 554 -15.17 0.17 -6.18
CA ALA A 554 -15.43 1.57 -6.52
C ALA A 554 -14.72 1.92 -7.84
N ILE A 555 -15.34 2.74 -8.67
CA ILE A 555 -14.80 3.25 -9.93
C ILE A 555 -14.98 4.77 -9.94
N MET A 556 -13.86 5.49 -10.07
CA MET A 556 -13.85 6.95 -10.04
C MET A 556 -13.09 7.53 -11.21
N LYS A 557 -13.54 8.68 -11.70
CA LYS A 557 -12.88 9.49 -12.73
C LYS A 557 -12.25 10.72 -12.10
N ALA A 558 -11.02 11.01 -12.48
CA ALA A 558 -10.38 12.26 -12.12
C ALA A 558 -10.90 13.40 -13.00
N VAL A 559 -11.18 14.52 -12.36
CA VAL A 559 -11.51 15.83 -12.97
C VAL A 559 -10.44 16.81 -12.49
N ASN A 560 -9.66 17.35 -13.41
CA ASN A 560 -8.68 18.39 -13.11
C ASN A 560 -9.41 19.72 -12.89
N VAL A 561 -9.14 20.38 -11.77
CA VAL A 561 -9.82 21.61 -11.37
C VAL A 561 -8.80 22.72 -11.18
N HIS A 562 -8.85 23.71 -12.06
CA HIS A 562 -8.08 24.94 -11.96
C HIS A 562 -8.89 26.02 -11.21
N ILE A 563 -8.47 26.35 -10.00
CA ILE A 563 -9.11 27.36 -9.16
C ILE A 563 -8.50 28.72 -9.45
N LEU A 564 -9.35 29.67 -9.86
CA LEU A 564 -9.00 31.09 -10.06
C LEU A 564 -9.32 31.92 -8.82
N ASP A 565 -8.62 33.06 -8.71
CA ASP A 565 -8.90 34.09 -7.70
C ASP A 565 -10.28 34.72 -7.83
#